data_63a89ea098dd06696dee08f2a0d2e5f7
#
_entry.id   63a89ea098dd06696dee08f2a0d2e5f7
#
_cell.length_a   1.000
_cell.length_b   1.000
_cell.length_c   1.000
_cell.angle_alpha   90.00
_cell.angle_beta   90.00
_cell.angle_gamma   90.00
#
_symmetry.space_group_name_H-M   'P 1'
#
loop_
_entity.id
_entity.type
_entity.pdbx_description
1 polymer ?
#
loop_
_entity_poly.entity_id
_entity_poly.type
_entity_poly.pdbx_seq_one_letter_code
_entity_poly.pdbx_strand_id
1 'polypeptide(L)'
;MQQNLRILLSAVFFVYFLGLKTQHLEAEEIFQKGEHCLAYKTEETILLFIDSDVVGKTCEISARLESEGENTRYVVSFPIRSLDSGVDMRDKDVIEILSAESDPIIRFVSDFVTGEQVVEALVQGTTTLSGVLEVGGNSYKMLFPLKLSEHSGVWLVTGKLVTSFSDFGLELPAVLGGVVANTRDYLELLVHIRLDRVHGLAEFQAESISQ
;
A
#
# COMPACT_ATOMS: atom_id res chain seq x y z
N MET A 1 56.07 1.60 24.22
CA MET A 1 55.47 2.42 23.12
C MET A 1 54.58 1.63 22.17
N GLN A 2 54.51 0.30 22.28
CA GLN A 2 53.64 -0.55 21.41
C GLN A 2 52.25 -0.88 21.98
N GLN A 3 52.01 -0.65 23.27
CA GLN A 3 50.70 -0.99 23.90
C GLN A 3 49.63 0.06 23.67
N ASN A 4 50.00 1.33 23.47
CA ASN A 4 49.03 2.41 23.27
C ASN A 4 48.47 2.50 21.83
N LEU A 5 49.17 1.87 20.87
CA LEU A 5 48.75 1.88 19.46
C LEU A 5 47.63 0.86 19.17
N ARG A 6 47.55 -0.23 19.95
CA ARG A 6 46.49 -1.24 19.80
C ARG A 6 45.14 -0.80 20.33
N ILE A 7 45.12 0.06 21.33
CA ILE A 7 43.89 0.59 21.93
C ILE A 7 43.24 1.65 21.00
N LEU A 8 44.05 2.45 20.32
CA LEU A 8 43.55 3.45 19.36
C LEU A 8 42.94 2.83 18.09
N LEU A 9 43.49 1.70 17.59
CA LEU A 9 42.90 1.00 16.44
C LEU A 9 41.60 0.28 16.76
N SER A 10 41.41 -0.16 18.02
CA SER A 10 40.18 -0.82 18.44
C SER A 10 39.02 0.15 18.62
N ALA A 11 39.28 1.40 19.00
CA ALA A 11 38.29 2.45 19.19
C ALA A 11 37.76 3.01 17.84
N VAL A 12 38.64 3.07 16.82
CA VAL A 12 38.25 3.55 15.48
C VAL A 12 37.38 2.53 14.74
N PHE A 13 37.56 1.23 15.00
CA PHE A 13 36.76 0.17 14.37
C PHE A 13 35.35 0.05 14.96
N PHE A 14 35.13 0.51 16.20
CA PHE A 14 33.80 0.45 16.84
C PHE A 14 32.88 1.62 16.46
N VAL A 15 33.43 2.73 16.00
CA VAL A 15 32.64 3.90 15.55
C VAL A 15 32.12 3.74 14.11
N TYR A 16 32.74 2.87 13.31
CA TYR A 16 32.32 2.63 11.91
C TYR A 16 31.12 1.68 11.77
N PHE A 17 30.65 1.05 12.86
CA PHE A 17 29.51 0.11 12.83
C PHE A 17 28.19 0.69 13.33
N LEU A 18 28.18 1.96 13.71
CA LEU A 18 26.94 2.74 13.85
C LEU A 18 26.56 3.38 12.50
N GLY A 19 26.53 2.53 11.47
CA GLY A 19 25.89 2.87 10.22
C GLY A 19 24.43 3.13 10.52
N LEU A 20 24.01 4.37 10.32
CA LEU A 20 22.61 4.77 10.22
C LEU A 20 21.92 3.80 9.25
N LYS A 21 21.24 2.80 9.80
CA LYS A 21 20.23 2.08 9.04
C LYS A 21 19.12 3.08 8.80
N THR A 22 19.07 3.64 7.61
CA THR A 22 17.83 4.17 7.07
C THR A 22 16.85 3.00 7.10
N GLN A 23 15.95 3.00 8.07
CA GLN A 23 14.88 2.01 8.15
C GLN A 23 13.87 2.37 7.07
N HIS A 24 14.06 1.81 5.86
CA HIS A 24 12.95 1.70 4.94
C HIS A 24 11.96 0.71 5.57
N LEU A 25 10.82 1.21 6.01
CA LEU A 25 9.71 0.38 6.46
C LEU A 25 9.29 -0.53 5.31
N GLU A 26 9.52 -1.81 5.47
CA GLU A 26 9.01 -2.84 4.55
C GLU A 26 7.48 -2.90 4.69
N ALA A 27 6.77 -3.30 3.64
CA ALA A 27 5.30 -3.40 3.67
C ALA A 27 4.78 -4.30 4.80
N GLU A 28 5.57 -5.28 5.25
CA GLU A 28 5.26 -6.16 6.38
C GLU A 28 5.32 -5.45 7.76
N GLU A 29 6.00 -4.30 7.86
CA GLU A 29 6.07 -3.50 9.10
C GLU A 29 4.89 -2.53 9.22
N ILE A 30 4.23 -2.17 8.10
CA ILE A 30 3.10 -1.25 8.06
C ILE A 30 1.82 -1.92 8.52
N PHE A 31 1.64 -3.19 8.18
CA PHE A 31 0.44 -3.96 8.53
C PHE A 31 0.70 -4.96 9.65
N GLN A 32 -0.22 -5.01 10.61
CA GLN A 32 -0.20 -6.04 11.64
C GLN A 32 -0.80 -7.34 11.13
N LYS A 33 -0.37 -8.45 11.72
CA LYS A 33 -0.90 -9.77 11.38
C LYS A 33 -2.43 -9.82 11.56
N GLY A 34 -3.14 -10.18 10.48
CA GLY A 34 -4.60 -10.31 10.48
C GLY A 34 -5.38 -9.04 10.20
N GLU A 35 -4.72 -7.92 9.91
CA GLU A 35 -5.39 -6.72 9.41
C GLU A 35 -6.03 -6.96 8.03
N HIS A 36 -6.98 -6.11 7.68
CA HIS A 36 -7.62 -6.02 6.37
C HIS A 36 -7.64 -4.55 5.98
N CYS A 37 -6.55 -4.07 5.40
CA CYS A 37 -6.26 -2.65 5.29
C CYS A 37 -5.54 -2.33 3.98
N LEU A 38 -5.56 -1.04 3.63
CA LEU A 38 -4.77 -0.43 2.58
C LEU A 38 -3.90 0.68 3.16
N ALA A 39 -2.79 0.99 2.51
CA ALA A 39 -1.95 2.11 2.91
C ALA A 39 -1.31 2.77 1.70
N TYR A 40 -0.92 4.02 1.87
CA TYR A 40 0.07 4.67 1.02
C TYR A 40 1.34 4.94 1.83
N LYS A 41 2.46 5.02 1.12
CA LYS A 41 3.73 5.48 1.68
C LYS A 41 4.36 6.47 0.71
N THR A 42 4.88 7.56 1.24
CA THR A 42 5.71 8.51 0.50
C THR A 42 6.93 8.90 1.31
N GLU A 43 7.88 9.57 0.67
CA GLU A 43 9.11 10.04 1.29
C GLU A 43 9.14 11.56 1.32
N GLU A 44 9.55 12.13 2.44
CA GLU A 44 9.76 13.57 2.61
C GLU A 44 11.15 13.85 3.18
N THR A 45 11.73 15.00 2.84
CA THR A 45 12.92 15.51 3.49
C THR A 45 12.55 16.71 4.35
N ILE A 46 12.69 16.55 5.66
CA ILE A 46 12.39 17.58 6.65
C ILE A 46 13.67 18.38 6.95
N LEU A 47 13.55 19.70 7.09
CA LEU A 47 14.66 20.60 7.45
C LEU A 47 15.91 20.43 6.55
N LEU A 48 15.72 20.04 5.29
CA LEU A 48 16.74 19.88 4.26
C LEU A 48 17.68 18.66 4.39
N PHE A 49 17.61 17.87 5.47
CA PHE A 49 18.56 16.74 5.66
C PHE A 49 18.01 15.54 6.44
N ILE A 50 16.75 15.52 6.83
CA ILE A 50 16.16 14.39 7.53
C ILE A 50 15.16 13.74 6.59
N ASP A 51 15.52 12.59 6.02
CA ASP A 51 14.59 11.79 5.24
C ASP A 51 13.64 11.04 6.20
N SER A 52 12.36 11.10 5.92
CA SER A 52 11.30 10.47 6.70
C SER A 52 10.27 9.81 5.78
N ASP A 53 9.84 8.61 6.16
CA ASP A 53 8.71 7.94 5.54
C ASP A 53 7.40 8.49 6.12
N VAL A 54 6.47 8.79 5.25
CA VAL A 54 5.09 9.15 5.59
C VAL A 54 4.18 8.03 5.16
N VAL A 55 3.45 7.47 6.11
CA VAL A 55 2.50 6.38 5.86
C VAL A 55 1.12 6.82 6.31
N GLY A 56 0.11 6.67 5.45
CA GLY A 56 -1.29 6.76 5.83
C GLY A 56 -2.00 5.44 5.54
N LYS A 57 -2.79 4.96 6.50
CA LYS A 57 -3.44 3.64 6.47
C LYS A 57 -4.94 3.77 6.69
N THR A 58 -5.72 2.89 6.03
CA THR A 58 -7.13 2.69 6.35
C THR A 58 -7.47 1.21 6.43
N CYS A 59 -8.34 0.86 7.37
CA CYS A 59 -8.98 -0.45 7.48
C CYS A 59 -10.50 -0.37 7.27
N GLU A 60 -11.01 0.81 6.92
CA GLU A 60 -12.40 1.03 6.53
C GLU A 60 -12.58 0.74 5.03
N ILE A 61 -12.32 -0.50 4.64
CA ILE A 61 -12.39 -0.90 3.24
C ILE A 61 -13.62 -1.76 2.96
N SER A 62 -14.20 -1.57 1.78
CA SER A 62 -15.18 -2.45 1.19
C SER A 62 -14.50 -3.22 0.06
N ALA A 63 -14.45 -4.54 0.17
CA ALA A 63 -13.94 -5.41 -0.86
C ALA A 63 -15.02 -6.42 -1.25
N ARG A 64 -15.32 -6.53 -2.56
CA ARG A 64 -16.32 -7.44 -3.07
C ARG A 64 -15.97 -8.00 -4.43
N LEU A 65 -16.59 -9.13 -4.76
CA LEU A 65 -16.60 -9.70 -6.10
C LEU A 65 -17.88 -9.28 -6.84
N GLU A 66 -17.72 -9.04 -8.12
CA GLU A 66 -18.84 -8.88 -9.07
C GLU A 66 -18.65 -9.89 -10.18
N SER A 67 -19.63 -10.77 -10.38
CA SER A 67 -19.57 -11.85 -11.39
C SER A 67 -20.45 -11.50 -12.58
N GLU A 68 -19.97 -11.82 -13.78
CA GLU A 68 -20.69 -11.74 -15.04
C GLU A 68 -20.44 -13.04 -15.83
N GLY A 69 -21.40 -13.96 -15.76
CA GLY A 69 -21.22 -15.33 -16.26
C GLY A 69 -20.08 -16.04 -15.52
N GLU A 70 -19.11 -16.57 -16.26
CA GLU A 70 -17.94 -17.26 -15.71
C GLU A 70 -16.80 -16.30 -15.31
N ASN A 71 -16.93 -15.03 -15.58
CA ASN A 71 -15.91 -14.02 -15.29
C ASN A 71 -16.24 -13.30 -14.00
N THR A 72 -15.19 -12.93 -13.28
CA THR A 72 -15.30 -12.20 -12.00
C THR A 72 -14.36 -11.03 -11.98
N ARG A 73 -14.77 -9.93 -11.37
CA ARG A 73 -13.89 -8.80 -11.08
C ARG A 73 -13.91 -8.43 -9.61
N TYR A 74 -12.82 -7.85 -9.17
CA TYR A 74 -12.65 -7.37 -7.80
C TYR A 74 -12.94 -5.88 -7.76
N VAL A 75 -13.75 -5.47 -6.78
CA VAL A 75 -14.01 -4.07 -6.50
C VAL A 75 -13.60 -3.78 -5.06
N VAL A 76 -12.66 -2.86 -4.91
CA VAL A 76 -12.18 -2.40 -3.59
C VAL A 76 -12.39 -0.90 -3.51
N SER A 77 -12.98 -0.44 -2.41
CA SER A 77 -13.21 0.99 -2.20
C SER A 77 -13.08 1.37 -0.74
N PHE A 78 -12.74 2.64 -0.49
CA PHE A 78 -12.66 3.20 0.86
C PHE A 78 -12.85 4.71 0.84
N PRO A 79 -13.34 5.30 1.94
CA PRO A 79 -13.45 6.75 2.09
C PRO A 79 -12.05 7.39 2.22
N ILE A 80 -11.77 8.46 1.49
CA ILE A 80 -10.50 9.19 1.61
C ILE A 80 -10.28 9.66 3.06
N ARG A 81 -11.36 10.08 3.74
CA ARG A 81 -11.33 10.56 5.13
C ARG A 81 -10.98 9.49 6.17
N SER A 82 -10.95 8.22 5.78
CA SER A 82 -10.54 7.11 6.66
C SER A 82 -9.03 6.84 6.63
N LEU A 83 -8.30 7.52 5.76
CA LEU A 83 -6.83 7.48 5.77
C LEU A 83 -6.30 8.20 7.01
N ASP A 84 -5.51 7.51 7.81
CA ASP A 84 -4.91 7.98 9.05
C ASP A 84 -3.38 7.84 8.98
N SER A 85 -2.69 8.96 9.06
CA SER A 85 -1.22 9.03 9.10
C SER A 85 -0.68 9.26 10.51
N GLY A 86 -1.57 9.34 11.51
CA GLY A 86 -1.24 9.71 12.88
C GLY A 86 -0.97 11.21 13.08
N VAL A 87 -1.21 12.05 12.06
CA VAL A 87 -1.03 13.50 12.12
C VAL A 87 -2.22 14.20 11.47
N ASP A 88 -3.12 14.74 12.27
CA ASP A 88 -4.38 15.38 11.81
C ASP A 88 -4.21 16.44 10.71
N MET A 89 -3.13 17.21 10.74
CA MET A 89 -2.87 18.21 9.71
C MET A 89 -2.52 17.57 8.37
N ARG A 90 -1.74 16.49 8.39
CA ARG A 90 -1.39 15.72 7.19
C ARG A 90 -2.63 15.06 6.57
N ASP A 91 -3.52 14.52 7.41
CA ASP A 91 -4.74 13.88 6.95
C ASP A 91 -5.68 14.90 6.28
N LYS A 92 -5.70 16.14 6.74
CA LYS A 92 -6.39 17.25 6.07
C LYS A 92 -5.77 17.58 4.71
N ASP A 93 -4.45 17.63 4.63
CA ASP A 93 -3.74 17.88 3.36
C ASP A 93 -4.05 16.76 2.34
N VAL A 94 -4.11 15.50 2.78
CA VAL A 94 -4.50 14.35 1.92
C VAL A 94 -5.93 14.50 1.41
N ILE A 95 -6.87 14.93 2.25
CA ILE A 95 -8.27 15.18 1.86
C ILE A 95 -8.35 16.25 0.77
N GLU A 96 -7.55 17.32 0.87
CA GLU A 96 -7.51 18.41 -0.10
C GLU A 96 -6.85 17.96 -1.41
N ILE A 97 -5.66 17.35 -1.35
CA ILE A 97 -4.91 16.85 -2.52
C ILE A 97 -5.74 15.86 -3.34
N LEU A 98 -6.45 14.97 -2.68
CA LEU A 98 -7.29 13.95 -3.33
C LEU A 98 -8.70 14.45 -3.67
N SER A 99 -8.99 15.74 -3.47
CA SER A 99 -10.31 16.35 -3.78
C SER A 99 -11.50 15.63 -3.11
N ALA A 100 -11.31 15.15 -1.88
CA ALA A 100 -12.29 14.34 -1.15
C ALA A 100 -13.62 15.06 -0.84
N GLU A 101 -13.70 16.35 -1.04
CA GLU A 101 -14.96 17.13 -0.92
C GLU A 101 -15.88 16.89 -2.10
N SER A 102 -15.32 16.72 -3.30
CA SER A 102 -16.08 16.49 -4.54
C SER A 102 -16.23 15.00 -4.85
N ASP A 103 -15.20 14.19 -4.53
CA ASP A 103 -15.18 12.73 -4.72
C ASP A 103 -14.59 12.06 -3.48
N PRO A 104 -15.44 11.69 -2.50
CA PRO A 104 -14.98 11.23 -1.19
C PRO A 104 -14.45 9.79 -1.15
N ILE A 105 -14.57 9.03 -2.27
CA ILE A 105 -14.28 7.59 -2.30
C ILE A 105 -13.19 7.29 -3.31
N ILE A 106 -12.15 6.61 -2.87
CA ILE A 106 -11.23 5.93 -3.78
C ILE A 106 -11.81 4.55 -4.10
N ARG A 107 -11.76 4.19 -5.39
CA ARG A 107 -12.27 2.91 -5.86
C ARG A 107 -11.32 2.28 -6.88
N PHE A 108 -10.98 1.02 -6.68
CA PHE A 108 -10.31 0.19 -7.67
C PHE A 108 -11.28 -0.86 -8.21
N VAL A 109 -11.33 -0.99 -9.53
CA VAL A 109 -12.12 -2.00 -10.23
C VAL A 109 -11.18 -2.78 -11.13
N SER A 110 -11.00 -4.07 -10.87
CA SER A 110 -10.17 -4.91 -11.74
C SER A 110 -10.83 -5.17 -13.08
N ASP A 111 -10.03 -5.50 -14.06
CA ASP A 111 -10.52 -6.21 -15.24
C ASP A 111 -11.14 -7.55 -14.81
N PHE A 112 -11.98 -8.12 -15.67
CA PHE A 112 -12.54 -9.44 -15.44
C PHE A 112 -11.45 -10.51 -15.53
N VAL A 113 -11.48 -11.45 -14.60
CA VAL A 113 -10.62 -12.64 -14.55
C VAL A 113 -11.49 -13.90 -14.61
N THR A 114 -10.95 -14.95 -15.23
CA THR A 114 -11.61 -16.26 -15.28
C THR A 114 -11.31 -17.08 -14.03
N GLY A 115 -12.13 -18.09 -13.73
CA GLY A 115 -11.86 -19.06 -12.66
C GLY A 115 -10.50 -19.72 -12.79
N GLU A 116 -10.06 -20.06 -14.02
CA GLU A 116 -8.74 -20.63 -14.29
C GLU A 116 -7.60 -19.69 -13.86
N GLN A 117 -7.70 -18.41 -14.19
CA GLN A 117 -6.70 -17.40 -13.76
C GLN A 117 -6.63 -17.24 -12.24
N VAL A 118 -7.78 -17.34 -11.55
CA VAL A 118 -7.83 -17.33 -10.09
C VAL A 118 -7.12 -18.56 -9.50
N VAL A 119 -7.40 -19.76 -10.04
CA VAL A 119 -6.74 -21.01 -9.60
C VAL A 119 -5.24 -20.94 -9.86
N GLU A 120 -4.82 -20.47 -11.03
CA GLU A 120 -3.42 -20.29 -11.36
C GLU A 120 -2.72 -19.35 -10.37
N ALA A 121 -3.33 -18.20 -10.04
CA ALA A 121 -2.80 -17.26 -9.06
C ALA A 121 -2.64 -17.87 -7.67
N LEU A 122 -3.59 -18.69 -7.22
CA LEU A 122 -3.52 -19.42 -5.94
C LEU A 122 -2.40 -20.46 -5.93
N VAL A 123 -2.20 -21.16 -7.04
CA VAL A 123 -1.13 -22.19 -7.17
C VAL A 123 0.25 -21.54 -7.23
N GLN A 124 0.39 -20.44 -7.97
CA GLN A 124 1.65 -19.72 -8.11
C GLN A 124 1.98 -18.87 -6.88
N GLY A 125 0.99 -18.51 -6.07
CA GLY A 125 1.14 -17.60 -4.93
C GLY A 125 1.42 -16.13 -5.33
N THR A 126 1.33 -15.81 -6.63
CA THR A 126 1.55 -14.47 -7.18
C THR A 126 0.68 -14.23 -8.41
N THR A 127 0.29 -12.97 -8.62
CA THR A 127 -0.38 -12.54 -9.85
C THR A 127 -0.16 -11.04 -10.08
N THR A 128 -0.53 -10.54 -11.25
CA THR A 128 -0.66 -9.10 -11.52
C THR A 128 -2.10 -8.82 -11.90
N LEU A 129 -2.77 -8.01 -11.12
CA LEU A 129 -4.16 -7.63 -11.34
C LEU A 129 -4.20 -6.31 -12.13
N SER A 130 -4.77 -6.36 -13.33
CA SER A 130 -5.07 -5.18 -14.13
C SER A 130 -6.40 -4.58 -13.71
N GLY A 131 -6.55 -3.26 -13.83
CA GLY A 131 -7.79 -2.57 -13.51
C GLY A 131 -7.68 -1.06 -13.59
N VAL A 132 -8.71 -0.39 -13.07
CA VAL A 132 -8.85 1.06 -13.05
C VAL A 132 -8.96 1.55 -11.61
N LEU A 133 -8.12 2.49 -11.22
CA LEU A 133 -8.22 3.25 -9.99
C LEU A 133 -8.95 4.56 -10.27
N GLU A 134 -10.02 4.82 -9.51
CA GLU A 134 -10.82 6.03 -9.56
C GLU A 134 -10.52 6.86 -8.29
N VAL A 135 -10.08 8.10 -8.47
CA VAL A 135 -9.77 9.03 -7.39
C VAL A 135 -9.89 10.48 -7.87
N GLY A 136 -10.51 11.35 -7.09
CA GLY A 136 -10.67 12.76 -7.41
C GLY A 136 -11.37 13.02 -8.74
N GLY A 137 -12.33 12.17 -9.14
CA GLY A 137 -13.04 12.25 -10.42
C GLY A 137 -12.25 11.81 -11.63
N ASN A 138 -11.03 11.32 -11.47
CA ASN A 138 -10.17 10.81 -12.54
C ASN A 138 -10.04 9.29 -12.48
N SER A 139 -9.65 8.68 -13.62
CA SER A 139 -9.49 7.24 -13.76
C SER A 139 -8.11 6.91 -14.29
N TYR A 140 -7.40 5.99 -13.63
CA TYR A 140 -6.03 5.59 -13.93
C TYR A 140 -5.95 4.09 -14.14
N LYS A 141 -5.38 3.66 -15.27
CA LYS A 141 -5.11 2.23 -15.50
C LYS A 141 -3.95 1.78 -14.64
N MET A 142 -4.13 0.67 -13.94
CA MET A 142 -3.16 0.13 -13.00
C MET A 142 -2.85 -1.33 -13.31
N LEU A 143 -1.59 -1.71 -13.06
CA LEU A 143 -1.13 -3.10 -13.02
C LEU A 143 -0.58 -3.35 -11.62
N PHE A 144 -1.34 -4.05 -10.79
CA PHE A 144 -1.02 -4.21 -9.38
C PHE A 144 -0.41 -5.60 -9.12
N PRO A 145 0.90 -5.69 -8.81
CA PRO A 145 1.53 -6.94 -8.47
C PRO A 145 1.06 -7.41 -7.08
N LEU A 146 0.61 -8.65 -7.00
CA LEU A 146 0.03 -9.23 -5.79
C LEU A 146 0.73 -10.54 -5.43
N LYS A 147 0.83 -10.81 -4.13
CA LYS A 147 1.21 -12.10 -3.55
C LYS A 147 0.00 -12.67 -2.82
N LEU A 148 -0.20 -13.97 -2.97
CA LEU A 148 -1.24 -14.73 -2.27
C LEU A 148 -0.57 -15.72 -1.33
N SER A 149 -0.99 -15.74 -0.08
CA SER A 149 -0.44 -16.66 0.93
C SER A 149 -1.55 -17.13 1.85
N GLU A 150 -1.44 -18.36 2.32
CA GLU A 150 -2.38 -18.92 3.29
C GLU A 150 -1.75 -18.98 4.67
N HIS A 151 -2.46 -18.45 5.67
CA HIS A 151 -2.04 -18.49 7.06
C HIS A 151 -3.20 -18.94 7.94
N SER A 152 -3.07 -20.12 8.55
CA SER A 152 -4.07 -20.68 9.47
C SER A 152 -5.48 -20.79 8.85
N GLY A 153 -5.57 -21.22 7.58
CA GLY A 153 -6.83 -21.37 6.85
C GLY A 153 -7.42 -20.08 6.30
N VAL A 154 -6.71 -18.96 6.42
CA VAL A 154 -7.12 -17.67 5.85
C VAL A 154 -6.17 -17.26 4.73
N TRP A 155 -6.72 -17.02 3.57
CA TRP A 155 -5.97 -16.47 2.43
C TRP A 155 -5.78 -14.97 2.60
N LEU A 156 -4.55 -14.55 2.39
CA LEU A 156 -4.11 -13.16 2.44
C LEU A 156 -3.58 -12.74 1.07
N VAL A 157 -4.05 -11.61 0.58
CA VAL A 157 -3.54 -10.93 -0.61
C VAL A 157 -2.76 -9.71 -0.16
N THR A 158 -1.47 -9.69 -0.48
CA THR A 158 -0.59 -8.55 -0.22
C THR A 158 -0.05 -8.01 -1.53
N GLY A 159 0.26 -6.72 -1.57
CA GLY A 159 0.85 -6.13 -2.76
C GLY A 159 1.47 -4.78 -2.48
N LYS A 160 2.45 -4.42 -3.32
CA LYS A 160 3.09 -3.13 -3.34
C LYS A 160 3.25 -2.66 -4.78
N LEU A 161 2.70 -1.51 -5.09
CA LEU A 161 2.90 -0.83 -6.35
C LEU A 161 3.67 0.46 -6.08
N VAL A 162 4.83 0.60 -6.70
CA VAL A 162 5.62 1.84 -6.68
C VAL A 162 5.19 2.69 -7.87
N THR A 163 4.88 3.94 -7.61
CA THR A 163 4.38 4.94 -8.55
C THR A 163 4.82 6.34 -8.11
N SER A 164 4.23 7.39 -8.61
CA SER A 164 4.53 8.78 -8.26
C SER A 164 3.26 9.63 -8.15
N PHE A 165 3.33 10.79 -7.51
CA PHE A 165 2.24 11.76 -7.50
C PHE A 165 1.93 12.25 -8.92
N SER A 166 2.97 12.46 -9.72
CA SER A 166 2.83 12.93 -11.11
C SER A 166 2.09 11.92 -12.00
N ASP A 167 2.16 10.60 -11.73
CA ASP A 167 1.39 9.57 -12.44
C ASP A 167 -0.13 9.76 -12.25
N PHE A 168 -0.54 10.41 -11.16
CA PHE A 168 -1.93 10.74 -10.85
C PHE A 168 -2.27 12.21 -11.13
N GLY A 169 -1.35 12.97 -11.73
CA GLY A 169 -1.55 14.40 -11.95
C GLY A 169 -1.72 15.21 -10.66
N LEU A 170 -1.24 14.70 -9.54
CA LEU A 170 -1.29 15.35 -8.24
C LEU A 170 -0.10 16.29 -8.06
N GLU A 171 -0.34 17.45 -7.43
CA GLU A 171 0.73 18.35 -7.04
C GLU A 171 1.46 17.83 -5.81
N LEU A 172 2.79 18.01 -5.80
CA LEU A 172 3.60 17.64 -4.64
C LEU A 172 3.30 18.61 -3.48
N PRO A 173 2.97 18.09 -2.29
CA PRO A 173 2.75 18.96 -1.14
C PRO A 173 4.04 19.66 -0.75
N ALA A 174 4.01 21.00 -0.75
CA ALA A 174 5.12 21.86 -0.31
C ALA A 174 5.21 22.00 1.22
N VAL A 175 4.09 21.72 1.90
CA VAL A 175 3.96 21.69 3.36
C VAL A 175 3.18 20.42 3.70
N LEU A 176 3.72 19.58 4.55
CA LEU A 176 3.05 18.39 5.00
C LEU A 176 2.95 18.39 6.53
N GLY A 177 1.72 18.32 7.05
CA GLY A 177 1.49 18.35 8.50
C GLY A 177 1.91 19.67 9.17
N GLY A 178 1.91 20.81 8.44
CA GLY A 178 2.28 22.12 8.95
C GLY A 178 3.80 22.40 9.03
N VAL A 179 4.61 21.51 8.50
CA VAL A 179 6.07 21.67 8.38
C VAL A 179 6.44 21.84 6.92
N VAL A 180 7.36 22.76 6.62
CA VAL A 180 7.94 22.87 5.27
C VAL A 180 8.74 21.60 4.99
N ALA A 181 8.24 20.79 4.08
CA ALA A 181 8.83 19.55 3.66
C ALA A 181 9.11 19.58 2.15
N ASN A 182 10.13 18.87 1.72
CA ASN A 182 10.36 18.62 0.32
C ASN A 182 9.92 17.16 0.03
N THR A 183 8.66 17.01 -0.37
CA THR A 183 8.09 15.72 -0.71
C THR A 183 8.69 15.24 -2.03
N ARG A 184 9.15 14.00 -2.06
CA ARG A 184 9.63 13.36 -3.29
C ARG A 184 8.46 12.97 -4.17
N ASP A 185 8.66 13.00 -5.48
CA ASP A 185 7.70 12.44 -6.45
C ASP A 185 7.76 10.91 -6.43
N TYR A 186 7.38 10.35 -5.28
CA TYR A 186 7.45 8.93 -4.97
C TYR A 186 6.24 8.53 -4.14
N LEU A 187 5.57 7.46 -4.54
CA LEU A 187 4.40 6.93 -3.87
C LEU A 187 4.40 5.40 -3.93
N GLU A 188 4.22 4.75 -2.79
CA GLU A 188 3.90 3.32 -2.72
C GLU A 188 2.43 3.16 -2.37
N LEU A 189 1.72 2.34 -3.14
CA LEU A 189 0.39 1.87 -2.81
C LEU A 189 0.49 0.43 -2.28
N LEU A 190 -0.06 0.21 -1.11
CA LEU A 190 0.11 -1.01 -0.33
C LEU A 190 -1.22 -1.67 -0.04
N VAL A 191 -1.27 -2.99 -0.22
CA VAL A 191 -2.48 -3.80 -0.06
C VAL A 191 -2.23 -4.93 0.93
N HIS A 192 -3.15 -5.12 1.87
CA HIS A 192 -3.17 -6.22 2.83
C HIS A 192 -4.61 -6.65 3.06
N ILE A 193 -5.13 -7.52 2.17
CA ILE A 193 -6.53 -7.92 2.10
C ILE A 193 -6.69 -9.38 2.51
N ARG A 194 -7.55 -9.62 3.49
CA ARG A 194 -8.00 -10.95 3.87
C ARG A 194 -9.15 -11.37 2.97
N LEU A 195 -9.03 -12.54 2.32
CA LEU A 195 -10.07 -13.03 1.41
C LEU A 195 -11.36 -13.43 2.11
N ASP A 196 -11.30 -13.87 3.37
CA ASP A 196 -12.50 -14.17 4.18
C ASP A 196 -13.37 -12.94 4.53
N ARG A 197 -12.88 -11.73 4.22
CA ARG A 197 -13.61 -10.46 4.37
C ARG A 197 -14.05 -9.86 3.04
N VAL A 198 -13.84 -10.57 1.94
CA VAL A 198 -14.29 -10.15 0.61
C VAL A 198 -15.70 -10.66 0.39
N HIS A 199 -16.66 -9.76 0.19
CA HIS A 199 -18.06 -10.10 -0.05
C HIS A 199 -18.21 -10.80 -1.41
N GLY A 200 -19.06 -11.83 -1.48
CA GLY A 200 -19.32 -12.61 -2.69
C GLY A 200 -18.35 -13.77 -2.93
N LEU A 201 -17.25 -13.89 -2.16
CA LEU A 201 -16.28 -14.96 -2.35
C LEU A 201 -16.85 -16.34 -1.97
N ALA A 202 -17.64 -16.46 -0.92
CA ALA A 202 -18.25 -17.70 -0.48
C ALA A 202 -19.27 -18.24 -1.50
N GLU A 203 -20.02 -17.35 -2.14
CA GLU A 203 -21.00 -17.69 -3.19
C GLU A 203 -20.28 -18.19 -4.44
N PHE A 204 -19.21 -17.52 -4.86
CA PHE A 204 -18.36 -17.92 -5.98
C PHE A 204 -17.74 -19.32 -5.77
N GLN A 205 -17.27 -19.64 -4.55
CA GLN A 205 -16.72 -20.95 -4.23
C GLN A 205 -17.78 -22.05 -4.29
N ALA A 206 -19.00 -21.77 -3.84
CA ALA A 206 -20.09 -22.72 -3.87
C ALA A 206 -20.53 -23.08 -5.30
N GLU A 207 -20.56 -22.12 -6.21
CA GLU A 207 -20.89 -22.32 -7.63
C GLU A 207 -19.80 -23.11 -8.37
N SER A 208 -18.51 -22.83 -8.08
CA SER A 208 -17.37 -23.49 -8.71
C SER A 208 -17.23 -24.98 -8.32
N ILE A 209 -17.80 -25.41 -7.19
CA ILE A 209 -17.75 -26.82 -6.71
C ILE A 209 -18.94 -27.60 -7.26
N SER A 210 -19.98 -26.93 -7.74
CA SER A 210 -21.22 -27.56 -8.22
C SER A 210 -21.22 -27.86 -9.73
N GLN A 211 -20.15 -27.54 -10.44
CA GLN A 211 -19.89 -27.85 -11.85
C GLN A 211 -18.86 -28.97 -11.97
#